data_0df59b83eeb95f4d3fa46ad5aff2a776
#
_entry.id   0df59b83eeb95f4d3fa46ad5aff2a776
#
_cell.length_a   1.000
_cell.length_b   1.000
_cell.length_c   1.000
_cell.angle_alpha   90.00
_cell.angle_beta   90.00
_cell.angle_gamma   90.00
#
_symmetry.space_group_name_H-M   'P 1'
#
loop_
_entity.id
_entity.type
_entity.pdbx_description
1 polymer ?
#
loop_
_entity_poly.entity_id
_entity_poly.type
_entity_poly.pdbx_seq_one_letter_code
_entity_poly.pdbx_strand_id
1 'polypeptide(L)'
;MHEQLEQEIAHFLKNEYAITYTSGYAANCSTLLAMMGKEDIAIMDMFTHASVFDGCLCTNTKRFLHNNIDSLVHVLNNSKNFKNRFVIIDGVYSQDGDIAFLDQIYAVCKEHDAFLIVDDAHGIGVLGKTGRGIIEDYGLLDKVDMITGTFSKAFGCVGG
;
A
#
# COMPACT_ATOMS: atom_id res chain seq x y z
N MET A 1 0.46 25.87 -3.63
CA MET A 1 -0.66 25.03 -4.15
C MET A 1 -0.38 23.54 -3.90
N HIS A 2 0.73 22.94 -4.37
CA HIS A 2 1.06 21.54 -4.07
C HIS A 2 1.16 21.26 -2.56
N GLU A 3 1.96 22.02 -1.83
CA GLU A 3 2.10 21.88 -0.37
C GLU A 3 0.76 21.98 0.38
N GLN A 4 -0.15 22.84 -0.07
CA GLN A 4 -1.47 22.96 0.53
C GLN A 4 -2.31 21.70 0.26
N LEU A 5 -2.26 21.16 -0.96
CA LEU A 5 -2.94 19.89 -1.29
C LEU A 5 -2.38 18.73 -0.47
N GLU A 6 -1.06 18.63 -0.34
CA GLU A 6 -0.40 17.61 0.47
C GLU A 6 -0.80 17.68 1.94
N GLN A 7 -0.90 18.90 2.50
CA GLN A 7 -1.40 19.10 3.86
C GLN A 7 -2.85 18.64 4.03
N GLU A 8 -3.73 18.97 3.07
CA GLU A 8 -5.14 18.56 3.10
C GLU A 8 -5.29 17.03 2.98
N ILE A 9 -4.52 16.38 2.11
CA ILE A 9 -4.51 14.91 1.95
C ILE A 9 -3.97 14.24 3.22
N ALA A 10 -2.86 14.72 3.76
CA ALA A 10 -2.31 14.20 5.01
C ALA A 10 -3.34 14.30 6.15
N HIS A 11 -3.99 15.47 6.30
CA HIS A 11 -5.05 15.67 7.28
C HIS A 11 -6.25 14.74 7.04
N PHE A 12 -6.70 14.61 5.78
CA PHE A 12 -7.83 13.76 5.42
C PHE A 12 -7.56 12.29 5.77
N LEU A 13 -6.38 11.77 5.42
CA LEU A 13 -5.98 10.37 5.69
C LEU A 13 -5.43 10.16 7.10
N LYS A 14 -5.35 11.21 7.94
CA LYS A 14 -4.74 11.20 9.28
C LYS A 14 -3.28 10.75 9.30
N ASN A 15 -2.55 11.06 8.27
CA ASN A 15 -1.11 10.84 8.19
C ASN A 15 -0.34 12.12 8.52
N GLU A 16 0.93 11.97 8.87
CA GLU A 16 1.78 13.11 9.21
C GLU A 16 2.15 13.92 7.96
N TYR A 17 2.42 13.24 6.85
CA TYR A 17 2.81 13.83 5.58
C TYR A 17 2.10 13.16 4.40
N ALA A 18 2.01 13.91 3.29
CA ALA A 18 1.65 13.40 1.97
C ALA A 18 2.56 14.00 0.91
N ILE A 19 2.77 13.29 -0.18
CA ILE A 19 3.53 13.73 -1.35
C ILE A 19 2.66 13.47 -2.57
N THR A 20 2.53 14.47 -3.45
CA THR A 20 1.73 14.35 -4.67
C THR A 20 2.60 14.04 -5.89
N TYR A 21 2.06 13.24 -6.79
CA TYR A 21 2.66 12.79 -8.04
C TYR A 21 1.74 13.08 -9.23
N THR A 22 2.27 12.96 -10.44
CA THR A 22 1.50 13.18 -11.67
C THR A 22 0.44 12.10 -11.94
N SER A 23 0.53 10.94 -11.31
CA SER A 23 -0.44 9.85 -11.40
C SER A 23 -0.27 8.87 -10.25
N GLY A 24 -1.28 8.04 -9.95
CA GLY A 24 -1.16 6.94 -8.99
C GLY A 24 -0.09 5.92 -9.40
N TYR A 25 0.10 5.69 -10.70
CA TYR A 25 1.20 4.86 -11.20
C TYR A 25 2.56 5.44 -10.79
N ALA A 26 2.78 6.74 -11.03
CA ALA A 26 4.02 7.41 -10.63
C ALA A 26 4.19 7.43 -9.11
N ALA A 27 3.10 7.58 -8.35
CA ALA A 27 3.14 7.52 -6.89
C ALA A 27 3.68 6.17 -6.41
N ASN A 28 3.15 5.04 -6.89
CA ASN A 28 3.65 3.72 -6.56
C ASN A 28 5.11 3.53 -7.01
N CYS A 29 5.38 3.68 -8.30
CA CYS A 29 6.72 3.41 -8.84
C CYS A 29 7.81 4.26 -8.18
N SER A 30 7.60 5.57 -8.08
CA SER A 30 8.64 6.48 -7.57
C SER A 30 8.88 6.28 -6.08
N THR A 31 7.82 6.09 -5.30
CA THR A 31 7.94 5.90 -3.86
C THR A 31 8.62 4.58 -3.52
N LEU A 32 8.16 3.48 -4.12
CA LEU A 32 8.73 2.15 -3.85
C LEU A 32 10.20 2.07 -4.29
N LEU A 33 10.52 2.64 -5.47
CA LEU A 33 11.90 2.71 -5.96
C LEU A 33 12.82 3.55 -5.05
N ALA A 34 12.29 4.62 -4.44
CA ALA A 34 13.06 5.49 -3.55
C ALA A 34 13.28 4.87 -2.16
N MET A 35 12.33 4.05 -1.68
CA MET A 35 12.36 3.51 -0.33
C MET A 35 13.15 2.21 -0.18
N MET A 36 13.20 1.39 -1.21
CA MET A 36 13.74 0.03 -1.13
C MET A 36 15.02 -0.12 -1.94
N GLY A 37 15.95 -0.88 -1.38
CA GLY A 37 17.24 -1.19 -2.00
C GLY A 37 17.51 -2.69 -2.12
N LYS A 38 18.74 -3.03 -2.50
CA LYS A 38 19.17 -4.41 -2.73
C LYS A 38 19.22 -5.30 -1.48
N GLU A 39 19.25 -4.69 -0.29
CA GLU A 39 19.25 -5.42 0.98
C GLU A 39 17.84 -5.68 1.51
N ASP A 40 16.84 -5.04 0.91
CA ASP A 40 15.44 -5.13 1.29
C ASP A 40 14.68 -6.15 0.44
N ILE A 41 13.46 -6.49 0.86
CA ILE A 41 12.56 -7.34 0.10
C ILE A 41 11.14 -6.77 0.09
N ALA A 42 10.54 -6.71 -1.10
CA ALA A 42 9.12 -6.48 -1.31
C ALA A 42 8.36 -7.80 -1.37
N ILE A 43 7.38 -7.96 -0.51
CA ILE A 43 6.50 -9.13 -0.43
C ILE A 43 5.12 -8.68 -0.85
N MET A 44 4.69 -9.07 -2.05
CA MET A 44 3.49 -8.54 -2.69
C MET A 44 2.40 -9.60 -2.78
N ASP A 45 1.15 -9.19 -2.59
CA ASP A 45 0.03 -10.01 -3.03
C ASP A 45 0.14 -10.24 -4.55
N MET A 46 -0.19 -11.43 -5.02
CA MET A 46 -0.02 -11.76 -6.44
C MET A 46 -0.94 -10.98 -7.38
N PHE A 47 -1.97 -10.30 -6.85
CA PHE A 47 -2.93 -9.51 -7.61
C PHE A 47 -2.74 -8.00 -7.46
N THR A 48 -1.68 -7.54 -6.79
CA THR A 48 -1.35 -6.10 -6.73
C THR A 48 -1.20 -5.49 -8.13
N HIS A 49 -1.47 -4.21 -8.21
CA HIS A 49 -1.40 -3.45 -9.47
C HIS A 49 0.02 -3.47 -10.09
N ALA A 50 0.11 -3.43 -11.42
CA ALA A 50 1.37 -3.49 -12.17
C ALA A 50 2.40 -2.43 -11.74
N SER A 51 1.97 -1.22 -11.35
CA SER A 51 2.86 -0.17 -10.86
C SER A 51 3.65 -0.56 -9.61
N VAL A 52 3.12 -1.47 -8.78
CA VAL A 52 3.84 -2.00 -7.61
C VAL A 52 5.01 -2.86 -8.06
N PHE A 53 4.81 -3.74 -9.06
CA PHE A 53 5.90 -4.55 -9.62
C PHE A 53 6.98 -3.68 -10.23
N ASP A 54 6.60 -2.69 -11.01
CA ASP A 54 7.54 -1.78 -11.68
C ASP A 54 8.32 -0.93 -10.67
N GLY A 55 7.69 -0.53 -9.56
CA GLY A 55 8.35 0.16 -8.45
C GLY A 55 9.34 -0.69 -7.66
N CYS A 56 9.23 -2.03 -7.76
CA CYS A 56 10.08 -2.98 -7.04
C CYS A 56 11.22 -3.56 -7.89
N LEU A 57 11.45 -3.08 -9.12
CA LEU A 57 12.45 -3.66 -10.05
C LEU A 57 13.90 -3.63 -9.52
N CYS A 58 14.23 -2.72 -8.61
CA CYS A 58 15.58 -2.57 -8.04
C CYS A 58 15.75 -3.26 -6.68
N THR A 59 14.75 -3.97 -6.18
CA THR A 59 14.80 -4.70 -4.91
C THR A 59 14.53 -6.19 -5.10
N ASN A 60 14.73 -7.00 -4.05
CA ASN A 60 14.31 -8.40 -4.07
C ASN A 60 12.79 -8.48 -3.95
N THR A 61 12.17 -9.41 -4.64
CA THR A 61 10.73 -9.59 -4.64
C THR A 61 10.31 -11.02 -4.36
N LYS A 62 9.24 -11.18 -3.59
CA LYS A 62 8.49 -12.42 -3.46
C LYS A 62 7.01 -12.12 -3.53
N ARG A 63 6.21 -13.10 -3.91
CA ARG A 63 4.76 -13.00 -3.94
C ARG A 63 4.15 -14.00 -2.96
N PHE A 64 3.04 -13.62 -2.35
CA PHE A 64 2.18 -14.55 -1.63
C PHE A 64 0.85 -14.72 -2.38
N LEU A 65 0.19 -15.83 -2.14
CA LEU A 65 -1.10 -16.15 -2.78
C LEU A 65 -2.14 -15.13 -2.34
N HIS A 66 -2.98 -14.73 -3.29
CA HIS A 66 -3.99 -13.70 -3.11
C HIS A 66 -4.86 -13.93 -1.87
N ASN A 67 -4.94 -12.91 -1.02
CA ASN A 67 -5.68 -12.90 0.26
C ASN A 67 -5.41 -14.13 1.16
N ASN A 68 -4.23 -14.75 1.06
CA ASN A 68 -3.87 -15.96 1.80
C ASN A 68 -2.86 -15.67 2.91
N ILE A 69 -3.33 -15.64 4.13
CA ILE A 69 -2.54 -15.29 5.33
C ILE A 69 -1.44 -16.32 5.60
N ASP A 70 -1.72 -17.60 5.45
CA ASP A 70 -0.72 -18.67 5.68
C ASP A 70 0.43 -18.55 4.67
N SER A 71 0.11 -18.21 3.41
CA SER A 71 1.10 -17.94 2.37
C SER A 71 1.96 -16.72 2.72
N LEU A 72 1.36 -15.63 3.21
CA LEU A 72 2.09 -14.43 3.66
C LEU A 72 3.05 -14.78 4.81
N VAL A 73 2.58 -15.47 5.84
CA VAL A 73 3.40 -15.93 6.98
C VAL A 73 4.56 -16.80 6.51
N HIS A 74 4.30 -17.74 5.60
CA HIS A 74 5.35 -18.59 5.02
C HIS A 74 6.42 -17.76 4.31
N VAL A 75 6.03 -16.78 3.49
CA VAL A 75 6.98 -15.91 2.76
C VAL A 75 7.78 -15.05 3.72
N LEU A 76 7.16 -14.46 4.74
CA LEU A 76 7.83 -13.64 5.76
C LEU A 76 8.84 -14.46 6.56
N ASN A 77 8.48 -15.67 6.98
CA ASN A 77 9.39 -16.57 7.69
C ASN A 77 10.63 -16.93 6.87
N ASN A 78 10.49 -17.05 5.55
CA ASN A 78 11.57 -17.32 4.61
C ASN A 78 12.26 -16.04 4.06
N SER A 79 12.06 -14.90 4.73
CA SER A 79 12.62 -13.61 4.34
C SER A 79 13.33 -12.88 5.48
N LYS A 80 13.64 -13.58 6.57
CA LYS A 80 14.30 -13.03 7.77
C LYS A 80 15.74 -12.56 7.56
N ASN A 81 16.38 -12.99 6.47
CA ASN A 81 17.74 -12.60 6.09
C ASN A 81 17.82 -11.22 5.42
N PHE A 82 16.70 -10.62 5.02
CA PHE A 82 16.66 -9.28 4.46
C PHE A 82 16.63 -8.22 5.56
N LYS A 83 17.22 -7.05 5.27
CA LYS A 83 17.32 -5.94 6.21
C LYS A 83 15.95 -5.40 6.58
N ASN A 84 15.14 -5.07 5.58
CA ASN A 84 13.76 -4.64 5.77
C ASN A 84 12.82 -5.50 4.91
N ARG A 85 11.62 -5.71 5.41
CA ARG A 85 10.56 -6.46 4.72
C ARG A 85 9.37 -5.53 4.53
N PHE A 86 8.96 -5.33 3.28
CA PHE A 86 7.84 -4.50 2.89
C PHE A 86 6.73 -5.41 2.35
N VAL A 87 5.60 -5.45 3.04
CA VAL A 87 4.39 -6.12 2.56
C VAL A 87 3.56 -5.10 1.82
N ILE A 88 3.21 -5.39 0.56
CA ILE A 88 2.50 -4.46 -0.32
C ILE A 88 1.25 -5.15 -0.85
N ILE A 89 0.11 -4.49 -0.66
CA ILE A 89 -1.21 -4.99 -1.06
C ILE A 89 -2.04 -3.87 -1.70
N ASP A 90 -3.02 -4.25 -2.52
CA ASP A 90 -4.11 -3.35 -2.87
C ASP A 90 -5.20 -3.44 -1.80
N GLY A 91 -5.79 -2.32 -1.41
CA GLY A 91 -6.91 -2.30 -0.46
C GLY A 91 -8.16 -2.92 -1.05
N VAL A 92 -8.47 -2.55 -2.29
CA VAL A 92 -9.52 -3.14 -3.13
C VAL A 92 -8.87 -3.55 -4.46
N TYR A 93 -8.98 -4.82 -4.81
CA TYR A 93 -8.38 -5.37 -6.01
C TYR A 93 -9.25 -5.08 -7.25
N SER A 94 -8.66 -4.42 -8.24
CA SER A 94 -9.40 -3.87 -9.38
C SER A 94 -10.03 -4.88 -10.31
N GLN A 95 -9.51 -6.11 -10.38
CA GLN A 95 -9.97 -7.13 -11.32
C GLN A 95 -11.17 -7.89 -10.76
N ASP A 96 -11.10 -8.35 -9.52
CA ASP A 96 -12.13 -9.18 -8.90
C ASP A 96 -13.07 -8.36 -7.99
N GLY A 97 -12.66 -7.14 -7.61
CA GLY A 97 -13.46 -6.25 -6.76
C GLY A 97 -13.52 -6.68 -5.29
N ASP A 98 -12.67 -7.62 -4.92
CA ASP A 98 -12.59 -8.08 -3.54
C ASP A 98 -11.69 -7.18 -2.68
N ILE A 99 -11.78 -7.36 -1.38
CA ILE A 99 -11.15 -6.53 -0.37
C ILE A 99 -10.05 -7.31 0.33
N ALA A 100 -8.91 -6.66 0.60
CA ALA A 100 -7.84 -7.25 1.39
C ALA A 100 -8.30 -7.58 2.83
N PHE A 101 -7.84 -8.70 3.37
CA PHE A 101 -8.03 -9.04 4.80
C PHE A 101 -7.08 -8.21 5.67
N LEU A 102 -7.31 -6.88 5.66
CA LEU A 102 -6.35 -5.88 6.12
C LEU A 102 -6.00 -6.03 7.62
N ASP A 103 -6.95 -6.38 8.46
CA ASP A 103 -6.74 -6.62 9.89
C ASP A 103 -5.77 -7.78 10.15
N GLN A 104 -5.95 -8.89 9.42
CA GLN A 104 -5.10 -10.07 9.55
C GLN A 104 -3.70 -9.80 8.97
N ILE A 105 -3.62 -9.15 7.80
CA ILE A 105 -2.34 -8.77 7.17
C ILE A 105 -1.58 -7.82 8.09
N TYR A 106 -2.25 -6.82 8.66
CA TYR A 106 -1.64 -5.89 9.62
C TYR A 106 -1.07 -6.62 10.84
N ALA A 107 -1.85 -7.53 11.44
CA ALA A 107 -1.40 -8.31 12.58
C ALA A 107 -0.14 -9.12 12.27
N VAL A 108 -0.11 -9.79 11.12
CA VAL A 108 1.05 -10.56 10.64
C VAL A 108 2.25 -9.65 10.38
N CYS A 109 2.06 -8.48 9.78
CA CYS A 109 3.15 -7.51 9.55
C CYS A 109 3.78 -7.07 10.89
N LYS A 110 2.96 -6.77 11.90
CA LYS A 110 3.47 -6.38 13.23
C LYS A 110 4.19 -7.53 13.94
N GLU A 111 3.71 -8.77 13.85
CA GLU A 111 4.39 -9.94 14.42
C GLU A 111 5.76 -10.19 13.78
N HIS A 112 5.90 -9.87 12.48
CA HIS A 112 7.12 -10.13 11.72
C HIS A 112 8.01 -8.90 11.55
N ASP A 113 7.73 -7.78 12.22
CA ASP A 113 8.45 -6.51 12.07
C ASP A 113 8.61 -6.12 10.58
N ALA A 114 7.51 -6.14 9.85
CA ALA A 114 7.42 -5.80 8.44
C ALA A 114 6.61 -4.52 8.25
N PHE A 115 7.05 -3.66 7.33
CA PHE A 115 6.30 -2.48 6.91
C PHE A 115 5.11 -2.87 6.05
N LEU A 116 3.96 -2.26 6.31
CA LEU A 116 2.75 -2.47 5.52
C LEU A 116 2.46 -1.25 4.63
N ILE A 117 2.44 -1.46 3.32
CA ILE A 117 2.08 -0.48 2.31
C ILE A 117 0.75 -0.91 1.67
N VAL A 118 -0.22 0.00 1.64
CA VAL A 118 -1.55 -0.25 1.08
C VAL A 118 -1.81 0.69 -0.08
N ASP A 119 -1.96 0.13 -1.29
CA ASP A 119 -2.51 0.87 -2.43
C ASP A 119 -4.04 0.89 -2.30
N ASP A 120 -4.58 2.00 -1.84
CA ASP A 120 -6.01 2.17 -1.65
C ASP A 120 -6.66 3.05 -2.74
N ALA A 121 -6.12 2.98 -3.94
CA ALA A 121 -6.59 3.74 -5.10
C ALA A 121 -8.07 3.49 -5.46
N HIS A 122 -8.61 2.32 -5.10
CA HIS A 122 -10.01 1.96 -5.33
C HIS A 122 -10.90 2.14 -4.08
N GLY A 123 -10.33 2.23 -2.87
CA GLY A 123 -11.09 2.37 -1.64
C GLY A 123 -11.28 3.83 -1.21
N ILE A 124 -10.27 4.70 -1.37
CA ILE A 124 -10.37 6.12 -1.02
C ILE A 124 -11.49 6.77 -1.84
N GLY A 125 -12.40 7.48 -1.15
CA GLY A 125 -13.59 8.10 -1.71
C GLY A 125 -14.78 7.14 -1.87
N VAL A 126 -14.62 5.84 -1.58
CA VAL A 126 -15.64 4.78 -1.76
C VAL A 126 -15.95 4.05 -0.46
N LEU A 127 -14.93 3.61 0.26
CA LEU A 127 -15.05 2.85 1.51
C LEU A 127 -14.78 3.74 2.73
N GLY A 128 -15.16 3.20 3.89
CA GLY A 128 -15.05 3.90 5.17
C GLY A 128 -16.19 4.89 5.41
N LYS A 129 -16.46 5.15 6.68
CA LYS A 129 -17.60 6.03 7.10
C LYS A 129 -17.48 7.46 6.57
N THR A 130 -16.27 7.94 6.40
CA THR A 130 -15.98 9.31 5.91
C THR A 130 -15.24 9.32 4.58
N GLY A 131 -15.16 8.17 3.89
CA GLY A 131 -14.55 8.03 2.58
C GLY A 131 -13.02 7.97 2.59
N ARG A 132 -12.42 7.62 3.74
CA ARG A 132 -10.96 7.49 3.86
C ARG A 132 -10.41 6.13 3.43
N GLY A 133 -11.23 5.34 2.76
CA GLY A 133 -10.85 4.08 2.18
C GLY A 133 -10.91 2.88 3.14
N ILE A 134 -10.32 1.77 2.71
CA ILE A 134 -10.34 0.50 3.45
C ILE A 134 -9.69 0.63 4.83
N ILE A 135 -8.68 1.47 4.95
CA ILE A 135 -7.94 1.64 6.20
C ILE A 135 -8.84 2.23 7.29
N GLU A 136 -9.73 3.16 6.92
CA GLU A 136 -10.77 3.64 7.82
C GLU A 136 -11.78 2.55 8.17
N ASP A 137 -12.20 1.78 7.17
CA ASP A 137 -13.21 0.72 7.33
C ASP A 137 -12.78 -0.34 8.34
N TYR A 138 -11.49 -0.67 8.35
CA TYR A 138 -10.88 -1.59 9.33
C TYR A 138 -10.40 -0.92 10.63
N GLY A 139 -10.58 0.41 10.78
CA GLY A 139 -10.15 1.14 11.98
C GLY A 139 -8.62 1.18 12.16
N LEU A 140 -7.87 1.17 11.06
CA LEU A 140 -6.40 1.15 11.02
C LEU A 140 -5.79 2.48 10.55
N LEU A 141 -6.56 3.57 10.55
CA LEU A 141 -6.03 4.91 10.35
C LEU A 141 -4.90 5.16 11.35
N ASP A 142 -3.83 5.81 10.94
CA ASP A 142 -2.61 6.06 11.72
C ASP A 142 -1.79 4.80 12.14
N LYS A 143 -2.15 3.63 11.64
CA LYS A 143 -1.47 2.36 11.97
C LYS A 143 -0.74 1.71 10.81
N VAL A 144 -1.18 1.96 9.59
CA VAL A 144 -0.51 1.50 8.35
C VAL A 144 0.68 2.40 8.08
N ASP A 145 1.81 1.81 7.71
CA ASP A 145 3.07 2.56 7.56
C ASP A 145 3.06 3.49 6.34
N MET A 146 2.35 3.09 5.26
CA MET A 146 2.18 3.93 4.08
C MET A 146 0.87 3.61 3.35
N ILE A 147 0.25 4.66 2.80
CA ILE A 147 -0.91 4.59 1.92
C ILE A 147 -0.51 5.21 0.59
N THR A 148 -0.81 4.52 -0.51
CA THR A 148 -0.77 5.11 -1.84
C THR A 148 -2.17 5.18 -2.43
N GLY A 149 -2.39 6.07 -3.38
CA GLY A 149 -3.71 6.27 -3.97
C GLY A 149 -3.65 7.09 -5.26
N THR A 150 -4.80 7.44 -5.79
CA THR A 150 -4.90 8.22 -7.02
C THR A 150 -6.07 9.20 -6.97
N PHE A 151 -5.90 10.35 -7.64
CA PHE A 151 -6.98 11.31 -7.86
C PHE A 151 -7.82 11.00 -9.11
N SER A 152 -7.38 10.05 -9.95
CA SER A 152 -8.02 9.77 -11.24
C SER A 152 -9.24 8.83 -11.17
N LYS A 153 -9.63 8.38 -9.99
CA LYS A 153 -10.79 7.50 -9.75
C LYS A 153 -11.91 8.27 -9.04
N ALA A 154 -12.12 8.06 -7.75
CA ALA A 154 -13.23 8.67 -7.01
C ALA A 154 -13.21 10.21 -7.03
N PHE A 155 -12.03 10.82 -7.03
CA PHE A 155 -11.91 12.28 -7.09
C PHE A 155 -12.11 12.88 -8.50
N GLY A 156 -12.04 12.08 -9.56
CA GLY A 156 -12.25 12.53 -10.95
C GLY A 156 -11.23 13.58 -11.43
N CYS A 157 -10.02 13.56 -10.86
CA CYS A 157 -8.95 14.52 -11.15
C CYS A 157 -7.71 13.82 -11.75
N VAL A 158 -6.60 14.54 -11.88
CA VAL A 158 -5.32 14.02 -12.36
C VAL A 158 -4.33 14.01 -11.19
N GLY A 159 -3.54 12.94 -11.08
CA GLY A 159 -2.51 12.81 -10.06
C GLY A 159 -2.65 11.55 -9.18
N GLY A 160 -1.80 11.47 -8.23
CA GLY A 160 -1.79 10.44 -7.19
C GLY A 160 -0.92 10.87 -6.02
#